data_beeca879ae8339a2ee32c48fb20d9269
#
_entry.id   beeca879ae8339a2ee32c48fb20d9269
#
_cell.length_a   1.000
_cell.length_b   1.000
_cell.length_c   1.000
_cell.angle_alpha   90.00
_cell.angle_beta   90.00
_cell.angle_gamma   90.00
#
_symmetry.space_group_name_H-M   'P 1'
#
loop_
_entity.id
_entity.type
_entity.pdbx_description
1 polymer ?
#
loop_
_entity_poly.entity_id
_entity_poly.type
_entity_poly.pdbx_seq_one_letter_code
_entity_poly.pdbx_strand_id
1 'polypeptide(L)' 'IDNEQPEIALQIFEMNVYAYPKSARALQGLGEGYMETGKKEAALVYLKKSLSINADNPFVNELISDLEEKNN' A
#
# COMPACT_ATOMS: atom_id res chain seq x y z
N ILE A 1 -16.40 8.83 -13.86
CA ILE A 1 -16.13 8.89 -13.41
C ILE A 1 -15.62 8.92 -12.75
N ASP A 2 -15.65 8.95 -12.51
CA ASP A 2 -15.11 9.09 -11.83
C ASP A 2 -14.33 8.47 -11.33
N ASN A 3 -13.93 8.27 -11.50
CA ASN A 3 -12.97 7.78 -11.22
C ASN A 3 -12.60 7.78 -9.99
N GLU A 4 -13.04 8.15 -9.58
CA GLU A 4 -12.87 8.22 -8.46
C GLU A 4 -13.46 7.32 -7.74
N GLN A 5 -13.06 6.20 -7.80
CA GLN A 5 -13.54 5.08 -7.04
C GLN A 5 -12.37 4.45 -6.33
N PRO A 6 -11.71 5.19 -5.44
CA PRO A 6 -10.54 4.61 -4.77
C PRO A 6 -10.93 3.43 -3.90
N GLU A 7 -12.17 3.38 -3.42
CA GLU A 7 -12.56 2.24 -2.60
C GLU A 7 -12.81 1.00 -3.40
N ILE A 8 -13.25 1.15 -4.65
CA ILE A 8 -13.35 -0.01 -5.53
C ILE A 8 -11.96 -0.51 -5.86
N ALA A 9 -11.04 0.40 -6.15
CA ALA A 9 -9.65 0.00 -6.41
C ALA A 9 -9.06 -0.71 -5.19
N LEU A 10 -9.40 -0.22 -4.00
CA LEU A 10 -8.91 -0.85 -2.78
C LEU A 10 -9.39 -2.29 -2.68
N GLN A 11 -10.64 -2.55 -3.03
CA GLN A 11 -11.15 -3.92 -3.01
C GLN A 11 -10.36 -4.81 -3.95
N ILE A 12 -10.00 -4.30 -5.13
CA ILE A 12 -9.22 -5.08 -6.06
C ILE A 12 -7.84 -5.38 -5.49
N PHE A 13 -7.21 -4.39 -4.86
CA PHE A 13 -5.92 -4.60 -4.24
C PHE A 13 -6.02 -5.62 -3.11
N GLU A 14 -7.10 -5.59 -2.33
CA GLU A 14 -7.29 -6.56 -1.26
C GLU A 14 -7.42 -7.97 -1.83
N MET A 15 -8.13 -8.12 -2.93
CA MET A 15 -8.26 -9.41 -3.58
C MET A 15 -6.91 -9.93 -4.06
N ASN A 16 -6.07 -9.03 -4.57
CA ASN A 16 -4.74 -9.43 -5.02
C ASN A 16 -3.91 -9.96 -3.86
N VAL A 17 -3.97 -9.31 -2.71
CA VAL A 17 -3.24 -9.78 -1.54
C VAL A 17 -3.81 -11.10 -1.04
N TYR A 18 -5.12 -11.25 -1.11
CA TYR A 18 -5.72 -12.51 -0.70
C TYR A 18 -5.20 -13.66 -1.57
N ALA A 19 -5.11 -13.42 -2.88
CA ALA A 19 -4.65 -14.45 -3.80
C ALA A 19 -3.15 -14.68 -3.72
N TYR A 20 -2.38 -13.63 -3.45
CA TYR A 20 -0.92 -13.69 -3.46
C TYR A 20 -0.37 -13.01 -2.22
N PRO A 21 -0.57 -13.62 -1.04
CA PRO A 21 -0.23 -12.93 0.22
C PRO A 21 1.25 -12.66 0.42
N LYS A 22 2.11 -13.33 -0.35
CA LYS A 22 3.55 -13.09 -0.21
C LYS A 22 4.13 -12.33 -1.39
N SER A 23 3.28 -11.72 -2.20
CA SER A 23 3.74 -10.91 -3.31
C SER A 23 4.03 -9.50 -2.83
N ALA A 24 5.28 -9.08 -2.94
CA ALA A 24 5.64 -7.72 -2.54
C ALA A 24 4.86 -6.70 -3.36
N ARG A 25 4.66 -6.98 -4.64
CA ARG A 25 3.91 -6.05 -5.49
C ARG A 25 2.46 -5.94 -5.06
N ALA A 26 1.83 -7.08 -4.70
CA ALA A 26 0.44 -7.03 -4.26
C ALA A 26 0.32 -6.26 -2.95
N LEU A 27 1.25 -6.49 -2.03
CA LEU A 27 1.24 -5.76 -0.76
C LEU A 27 1.47 -4.27 -0.96
N GLN A 28 2.37 -3.92 -1.88
CA GLN A 28 2.60 -2.52 -2.20
C GLN A 28 1.33 -1.87 -2.75
N GLY A 29 0.67 -2.56 -3.67
CA GLY A 29 -0.57 -2.03 -4.25
C GLY A 29 -1.62 -1.76 -3.19
N LEU A 30 -1.78 -2.69 -2.25
CA LEU A 30 -2.74 -2.50 -1.18
C LEU A 30 -2.34 -1.33 -0.29
N GLY A 31 -1.05 -1.20 0.00
CA GLY A 31 -0.59 -0.05 0.78
C GLY A 31 -0.91 1.25 0.09
N GLU A 32 -0.67 1.33 -1.22
CA GLU A 32 -1.00 2.54 -1.95
C GLU A 32 -2.50 2.80 -1.98
N GLY A 33 -3.29 1.75 -2.07
CA GLY A 33 -4.74 1.91 -2.02
C GLY A 33 -5.21 2.50 -0.70
N TYR A 34 -4.61 2.05 0.40
CA TYR A 34 -4.92 2.64 1.70
C TYR A 34 -4.48 4.09 1.78
N MET A 35 -3.34 4.43 1.16
CA MET A 35 -2.93 5.84 1.12
C MET A 35 -3.99 6.70 0.46
N GLU A 36 -4.53 6.21 -0.66
CA GLU A 36 -5.50 7.00 -1.41
C GLU A 36 -6.82 7.13 -0.68
N THR A 37 -7.14 6.21 0.20
CA THR A 37 -8.37 6.29 0.98
C THR A 37 -8.14 6.92 2.34
N GLY A 38 -6.94 7.44 2.60
CA GLY A 38 -6.66 8.17 3.83
C GLY A 38 -6.40 7.29 5.04
N LYS A 39 -6.14 6.01 4.84
CA LYS A 39 -5.90 5.10 5.96
C LYS A 39 -4.40 4.91 6.14
N LYS A 40 -3.78 5.90 6.74
CA LYS A 40 -2.33 5.97 6.81
C LYS A 40 -1.72 4.78 7.53
N GLU A 41 -2.30 4.40 8.65
CA GLU A 41 -1.68 3.34 9.45
C GLU A 41 -1.76 2.00 8.75
N ALA A 42 -2.90 1.73 8.10
CA ALA A 42 -3.00 0.50 7.33
C ALA A 42 -2.01 0.53 6.16
N ALA A 43 -1.87 1.69 5.53
CA ALA A 43 -0.91 1.82 4.43
C ALA A 43 0.49 1.48 4.90
N LEU A 44 0.89 2.00 6.06
CA LEU A 44 2.22 1.70 6.59
C LEU A 44 2.42 0.22 6.84
N VAL A 45 1.40 -0.45 7.37
CA VAL A 45 1.51 -1.88 7.64
C VAL A 45 1.83 -2.63 6.35
N TYR A 46 1.09 -2.35 5.30
CA TYR A 46 1.25 -3.14 4.07
C TYR A 46 2.49 -2.74 3.27
N LEU A 47 2.86 -1.45 3.32
CA LEU A 47 4.09 -1.04 2.68
C LEU A 47 5.30 -1.67 3.37
N LYS A 48 5.29 -1.73 4.68
CA LYS A 48 6.38 -2.36 5.40
C LYS A 48 6.42 -3.86 5.16
N LYS A 49 5.27 -4.49 5.05
CA LYS A 49 5.24 -5.90 4.67
C LYS A 49 5.84 -6.13 3.30
N SER A 50 5.54 -5.23 2.37
CA SER A 50 6.12 -5.34 1.04
C SER A 50 7.64 -5.28 1.10
N LEU A 51 8.19 -4.36 1.89
CA LEU A 51 9.64 -4.25 2.03
C LEU A 51 10.25 -5.46 2.71
N SER A 52 9.50 -6.12 3.60
CA SER A 52 10.05 -7.30 4.26
C SER A 52 10.26 -8.44 3.27
N ILE A 53 9.52 -8.42 2.16
CA ILE A 53 9.67 -9.43 1.13
C ILE A 53 10.66 -8.99 0.06
N ASN A 54 10.60 -7.73 -0.34
CA ASN A 54 11.50 -7.17 -1.33
C ASN A 54 12.06 -5.88 -0.77
N ALA A 55 13.22 -5.99 -0.13
CA ALA A 55 13.82 -4.85 0.56
C ALA A 55 14.40 -3.81 -0.42
N ASP A 56 14.66 -4.23 -1.65
CA ASP A 56 15.28 -3.33 -2.62
C ASP A 56 14.21 -2.59 -3.41
N ASN A 57 13.53 -1.66 -2.74
CA ASN A 57 12.48 -0.90 -3.39
C ASN A 57 12.48 0.52 -2.84
N PRO A 58 13.31 1.39 -3.45
CA PRO A 58 13.39 2.77 -2.96
C PRO A 58 12.08 3.54 -3.06
N PHE A 59 11.23 3.19 -4.01
CA PHE A 59 9.94 3.86 -4.14
C PHE A 59 9.08 3.62 -2.88
N VAL A 60 9.00 2.37 -2.42
CA VAL A 60 8.24 2.07 -1.23
C VAL A 60 8.87 2.69 0.00
N ASN A 61 10.21 2.69 0.07
CA ASN A 61 10.90 3.35 1.17
C ASN A 61 10.51 4.82 1.25
N GLU A 62 10.44 5.49 0.10
CA GLU A 62 10.06 6.88 0.09
C GLU A 62 8.62 7.08 0.54
N LEU A 63 7.71 6.21 0.12
CA LEU A 63 6.33 6.31 0.55
C LEU A 63 6.22 6.20 2.07
N ILE A 64 6.92 5.24 2.64
CA ILE A 64 6.90 5.04 4.08
C ILE A 64 7.45 6.29 4.78
N SER A 65 8.55 6.80 4.28
CA SER A 65 9.16 7.98 4.87
C SER A 65 8.20 9.17 4.85
N ASP A 66 7.54 9.37 3.71
CA ASP A 66 6.60 10.47 3.59
C ASP A 66 5.45 10.32 4.57
N LEU A 67 4.92 9.11 4.69
CA LEU A 67 3.81 8.88 5.60
C LEU A 67 4.22 9.11 7.04
N GLU A 68 5.40 8.67 7.41
CA GLU A 68 5.86 8.83 8.78
C GLU A 68 6.17 10.26 9.11
N GLU A 69 6.72 11.00 8.15
CA GLU A 69 6.97 12.41 8.38
C GLU A 69 5.69 13.20 8.59
N LYS A 70 4.68 12.90 7.79
CA LYS A 70 3.43 13.61 7.90
C LYS A 70 2.71 13.31 9.19
N ASN A 71 3.16 12.31 9.90
CA ASN A 71 2.55 11.93 11.15
C ASN A 71 2.96 12.82 12.30
N ASN A 72 3.85 13.75 12.08
CA ASN A 72 4.28 14.66 13.12
C ASN A 72 3.33 15.84 13.31
#